data_c98ec73d98c0235102640748734920e2
#
_entry.id   c98ec73d98c0235102640748734920e2
#
_cell.length_a   1.000
_cell.length_b   1.000
_cell.length_c   1.000
_cell.angle_alpha   90.00
_cell.angle_beta   90.00
_cell.angle_gamma   90.00
#
_symmetry.space_group_name_H-M   'P 1'
#
loop_
_entity.id
_entity.type
_entity.pdbx_description
1 polymer ?
#
loop_
_entity_poly.entity_id
_entity_poly.type
_entity_poly.pdbx_seq_one_letter_code
_entity_poly.pdbx_strand_id
1 'polypeptide(L)'
;MKKFDELQLSKDLISFPSVTPVDAGAINYISKKLQQLGFNCKILEFKDKKNPPIKNLYARLGNKQPNLCYAGHTDVVPPGNINDWTVNPFKPQVKNNHLIGRGA
;
A
#
# COMPACT_ATOMS: atom_id res chain seq x y z
N MET A 1 -22.18 5.53 7.92
CA MET A 1 -20.92 5.09 7.28
C MET A 1 -19.76 5.63 8.10
N LYS A 2 -18.83 4.78 8.48
CA LYS A 2 -17.63 5.22 9.19
C LYS A 2 -16.82 6.15 8.27
N LYS A 3 -16.50 7.35 8.75
CA LYS A 3 -15.73 8.31 7.96
C LYS A 3 -14.37 7.69 7.62
N PHE A 4 -14.04 7.65 6.36
CA PHE A 4 -12.76 7.18 5.89
C PHE A 4 -11.69 8.23 6.18
N ASP A 5 -10.56 7.82 6.71
CA ASP A 5 -9.43 8.72 7.02
C ASP A 5 -8.28 8.42 6.06
N GLU A 6 -8.20 9.20 4.99
CA GLU A 6 -7.21 9.05 3.93
C GLU A 6 -5.80 9.32 4.44
N LEU A 7 -5.64 10.27 5.36
CA LEU A 7 -4.34 10.59 5.93
C LEU A 7 -3.82 9.45 6.78
N GLN A 8 -4.69 8.87 7.63
CA GLN A 8 -4.29 7.73 8.45
C GLN A 8 -3.99 6.50 7.58
N LEU A 9 -4.79 6.24 6.53
CA LEU A 9 -4.50 5.17 5.58
C LEU A 9 -3.14 5.36 4.90
N SER A 10 -2.83 6.59 4.48
CA SER A 10 -1.56 6.91 3.84
C SER A 10 -0.38 6.68 4.79
N LYS A 11 -0.49 7.15 6.04
CA LYS A 11 0.52 6.89 7.08
C LYS A 11 0.72 5.40 7.33
N ASP A 12 -0.36 4.65 7.44
CA ASP A 12 -0.29 3.21 7.69
C ASP A 12 0.40 2.48 6.54
N LEU A 13 0.08 2.82 5.28
CA LEU A 13 0.73 2.23 4.11
C LEU A 13 2.22 2.57 4.03
N ILE A 14 2.61 3.80 4.32
CA ILE A 14 4.02 4.22 4.35
C ILE A 14 4.80 3.48 5.44
N SER A 15 4.15 3.14 6.55
CA SER A 15 4.80 2.45 7.67
C SER A 15 5.23 1.00 7.37
N PHE A 16 4.69 0.40 6.31
CA PHE A 16 5.17 -0.90 5.83
C PHE A 16 6.44 -0.69 5.00
N PRO A 17 7.60 -1.25 5.39
CA PRO A 17 8.83 -1.10 4.60
C PRO A 17 8.80 -2.01 3.37
N SER A 18 7.84 -1.77 2.48
CA SER A 18 7.54 -2.55 1.28
C SER A 18 8.50 -2.25 0.13
N VAL A 19 9.79 -2.26 0.41
CA VAL A 19 10.84 -2.08 -0.58
C VAL A 19 10.84 -3.29 -1.52
N THR A 20 10.60 -3.03 -2.83
CA THR A 20 10.46 -4.09 -3.82
C THR A 20 11.61 -5.10 -3.77
N PRO A 21 11.38 -6.40 -3.82
CA PRO A 21 10.11 -7.11 -4.03
C PRO A 21 9.36 -7.48 -2.74
N VAL A 22 9.74 -6.92 -1.60
CA VAL A 22 9.18 -7.26 -0.28
C VAL A 22 7.83 -6.57 -0.10
N ASP A 23 6.79 -7.34 0.26
CA ASP A 23 5.45 -6.80 0.55
C ASP A 23 5.36 -6.17 1.95
N ALA A 24 6.04 -6.74 2.93
CA ALA A 24 6.07 -6.29 4.33
C ALA A 24 4.68 -6.18 5.00
N GLY A 25 3.64 -6.79 4.44
CA GLY A 25 2.28 -6.78 4.97
C GLY A 25 1.34 -5.73 4.36
N ALA A 26 1.83 -4.89 3.44
CA ALA A 26 1.03 -3.82 2.82
C ALA A 26 -0.21 -4.36 2.07
N ILE A 27 -0.06 -5.44 1.29
CA ILE A 27 -1.15 -6.05 0.53
C ILE A 27 -2.24 -6.60 1.46
N ASN A 28 -1.88 -7.30 2.52
CA ASN A 28 -2.87 -7.79 3.49
C ASN A 28 -3.61 -6.63 4.19
N TYR A 29 -2.90 -5.57 4.51
CA TYR A 29 -3.48 -4.39 5.14
C TYR A 29 -4.52 -3.73 4.22
N ILE A 30 -4.16 -3.42 2.97
CA ILE A 30 -5.08 -2.77 2.03
C ILE A 30 -6.27 -3.68 1.68
N SER A 31 -6.05 -4.99 1.57
CA SER A 31 -7.13 -5.97 1.37
C SER A 31 -8.17 -5.88 2.48
N LYS A 32 -7.76 -5.86 3.74
CA LYS A 32 -8.67 -5.73 4.89
C LYS A 32 -9.45 -4.41 4.85
N LYS A 33 -8.80 -3.31 4.49
CA LYS A 33 -9.46 -2.00 4.37
C LYS A 33 -10.52 -2.01 3.27
N LEU A 34 -10.20 -2.58 2.10
CA LEU A 34 -11.15 -2.70 1.00
C LEU A 34 -12.32 -3.63 1.32
N GLN A 35 -12.07 -4.74 2.02
CA GLN A 35 -13.15 -5.62 2.49
C GLN A 35 -14.11 -4.90 3.42
N GLN A 36 -13.63 -4.03 4.31
CA GLN A 36 -14.47 -3.21 5.18
C GLN A 36 -15.36 -2.23 4.40
N LEU A 37 -14.97 -1.87 3.18
CA LEU A 37 -15.73 -1.03 2.25
C LEU A 37 -16.66 -1.85 1.32
N GLY A 38 -16.71 -3.17 1.49
CA GLY A 38 -17.57 -4.05 0.72
C GLY A 38 -16.96 -4.64 -0.54
N PHE A 39 -15.64 -4.45 -0.77
CA PHE A 39 -14.96 -5.07 -1.90
C PHE A 39 -14.79 -6.57 -1.69
N ASN A 40 -14.93 -7.32 -2.77
CA ASN A 40 -14.50 -8.70 -2.84
C ASN A 40 -13.01 -8.72 -3.23
N CYS A 41 -12.18 -9.22 -2.33
CA CYS A 41 -10.72 -9.15 -2.45
C CYS A 41 -10.11 -10.53 -2.67
N LYS A 42 -9.16 -10.61 -3.58
CA LYS A 42 -8.38 -11.81 -3.86
C LYS A 42 -6.89 -11.47 -3.90
N ILE A 43 -6.11 -12.11 -3.03
CA ILE A 43 -4.65 -11.98 -3.02
C ILE A 43 -4.07 -13.06 -3.92
N LEU A 44 -3.24 -12.65 -4.86
CA LEU A 44 -2.55 -13.51 -5.82
C LEU A 44 -1.06 -13.45 -5.54
N GLU A 45 -0.43 -14.61 -5.37
CA GLU A 45 1.01 -14.71 -5.17
C GLU A 45 1.65 -15.39 -6.36
N PHE A 46 2.61 -14.71 -6.98
CA PHE A 46 3.34 -15.20 -8.14
C PHE A 46 4.75 -15.59 -7.70
N LYS A 47 5.13 -16.82 -8.03
CA LYS A 47 6.44 -17.41 -7.68
C LYS A 47 7.10 -17.97 -8.92
N ASP A 48 8.42 -17.84 -9.00
CA ASP A 48 9.24 -18.62 -9.90
C ASP A 48 10.51 -19.12 -9.18
N LYS A 49 11.34 -19.91 -9.87
CA LYS A 49 12.54 -20.51 -9.28
C LYS A 49 13.69 -19.49 -9.05
N LYS A 50 13.64 -18.34 -9.69
CA LYS A 50 14.76 -17.38 -9.75
C LYS A 50 14.50 -16.11 -8.94
N ASN A 51 13.22 -15.75 -8.74
CA ASN A 51 12.83 -14.49 -8.14
C ASN A 51 12.06 -14.71 -6.84
N PRO A 52 12.13 -13.76 -5.89
CA PRO A 52 11.27 -13.76 -4.71
C PRO A 52 9.78 -13.73 -5.11
N PRO A 53 8.89 -14.32 -4.28
CA PRO A 53 7.46 -14.26 -4.54
C PRO A 53 6.94 -12.83 -4.50
N ILE A 54 6.00 -12.52 -5.41
CA ILE A 54 5.35 -11.20 -5.51
C ILE A 54 3.87 -11.37 -5.23
N LYS A 55 3.33 -10.57 -4.31
CA LYS A 55 1.91 -10.50 -4.01
C LYS A 55 1.24 -9.39 -4.78
N ASN A 56 0.06 -9.70 -5.31
CA ASN A 56 -0.84 -8.73 -5.93
C ASN A 56 -2.22 -8.84 -5.28
N LEU A 57 -2.97 -7.75 -5.28
CA LEU A 57 -4.34 -7.71 -4.83
C LEU A 57 -5.26 -7.38 -6.00
N TYR A 58 -6.25 -8.22 -6.22
CA TYR A 58 -7.41 -7.90 -7.03
C TYR A 58 -8.61 -7.65 -6.11
N ALA A 59 -9.23 -6.50 -6.24
CA ALA A 59 -10.40 -6.13 -5.45
C ALA A 59 -11.49 -5.55 -6.36
N ARG A 60 -12.72 -6.02 -6.19
CA ARG A 60 -13.85 -5.56 -6.99
C ARG A 60 -15.04 -5.23 -6.10
N LEU A 61 -15.67 -4.09 -6.40
CA LEU A 61 -16.95 -3.67 -5.81
C LEU A 61 -18.05 -3.82 -6.86
N GLY A 62 -19.08 -4.60 -6.53
CA GLY A 62 -20.20 -4.87 -7.44
C GLY A 62 -19.82 -5.79 -8.60
N ASN A 63 -20.79 -6.01 -9.49
CA ASN A 63 -20.67 -6.93 -10.62
C ASN A 63 -21.33 -6.43 -11.92
N LYS A 64 -21.79 -5.18 -11.92
CA LYS A 64 -22.46 -4.56 -13.06
C LYS A 64 -21.48 -3.84 -13.98
N GLN A 65 -21.94 -3.55 -15.19
CA GLN A 65 -21.26 -2.71 -16.16
C GLN A 65 -21.80 -1.27 -16.13
N PRO A 66 -21.02 -0.25 -16.50
CA PRO A 66 -19.59 -0.32 -16.87
C PRO A 66 -18.68 -0.56 -15.65
N ASN A 67 -17.48 -1.05 -15.91
CA ASN A 67 -16.47 -1.32 -14.89
C ASN A 67 -15.31 -0.33 -15.00
N LEU A 68 -15.07 0.44 -13.94
CA LEU A 68 -13.89 1.29 -13.82
C LEU A 68 -12.79 0.52 -13.09
N CYS A 69 -11.62 0.43 -13.67
CA CYS A 69 -10.46 -0.21 -13.06
C CYS A 69 -9.40 0.83 -12.71
N TYR A 70 -8.98 0.82 -11.43
CA TYR A 70 -7.81 1.53 -10.95
C TYR A 70 -6.65 0.54 -10.80
N ALA A 71 -5.49 0.88 -11.34
CA ALA A 71 -4.26 0.11 -11.19
C ALA A 71 -3.19 0.95 -10.49
N GLY A 72 -2.66 0.43 -9.38
CA GLY A 72 -1.62 1.08 -8.61
C GLY A 72 -0.70 0.04 -7.99
N HIS A 73 0.28 0.49 -7.23
CA HIS A 73 1.22 -0.41 -6.55
C HIS A 73 1.46 0.02 -5.10
N THR A 74 1.85 -0.92 -4.25
CA THR A 74 2.14 -0.71 -2.82
C THR A 74 3.63 -0.78 -2.51
N ASP A 75 4.44 -1.31 -3.42
CA ASP A 75 5.88 -1.37 -3.25
C ASP A 75 6.54 -0.01 -3.48
N VAL A 76 7.68 0.17 -2.87
CA VAL A 76 8.45 1.42 -2.94
C VAL A 76 9.90 1.13 -3.30
N VAL A 77 10.58 2.14 -3.84
CA VAL A 77 12.04 2.10 -4.04
C VAL A 77 12.76 2.24 -2.70
N PRO A 78 14.03 1.77 -2.60
CA PRO A 78 14.84 1.98 -1.41
C PRO A 78 14.91 3.47 -1.03
N PRO A 79 14.96 3.80 0.29
CA PRO A 79 14.97 5.19 0.74
C PRO A 79 16.29 5.92 0.47
N GLY A 80 17.34 5.23 0.08
CA GLY A 80 18.68 5.79 -0.03
C GLY A 80 19.34 5.97 1.33
N ASN A 81 20.17 7.02 1.47
CA ASN A 81 20.82 7.30 2.74
C ASN A 81 19.82 7.83 3.76
N ILE A 82 19.63 7.10 4.85
CA ILE A 82 18.70 7.46 5.94
C ILE A 82 19.05 8.82 6.55
N ASN A 83 20.33 9.19 6.57
CA ASN A 83 20.79 10.48 7.14
C ASN A 83 20.35 11.70 6.30
N ASP A 84 19.95 11.50 5.05
CA ASP A 84 19.42 12.58 4.20
C ASP A 84 17.93 12.88 4.46
N TRP A 85 17.27 12.04 5.26
CA TRP A 85 15.87 12.21 5.64
C TRP A 85 15.72 13.03 6.91
N THR A 86 14.73 13.94 6.92
CA THR A 86 14.35 14.71 8.12
C THR A 86 13.48 13.91 9.09
N VAL A 87 12.91 12.79 8.64
CA VAL A 87 12.15 11.81 9.43
C VAL A 87 12.58 10.42 9.02
N ASN A 88 12.27 9.40 9.82
CA ASN A 88 12.42 8.02 9.37
C ASN A 88 11.48 7.77 8.17
N PRO A 89 11.97 7.32 7.00
CA PRO A 89 11.16 7.15 5.80
C PRO A 89 9.98 6.18 5.95
N PHE A 90 10.04 5.26 6.91
CA PHE A 90 8.97 4.30 7.23
C PHE A 90 8.24 4.61 8.55
N LYS A 91 8.48 5.79 9.14
CA LYS A 91 7.69 6.35 10.25
C LYS A 91 7.20 7.73 9.84
N PRO A 92 6.14 7.79 9.01
CA PRO A 92 5.73 9.02 8.37
C PRO A 92 5.24 10.06 9.39
N GLN A 93 5.53 11.31 9.11
CA GLN A 93 5.12 12.44 9.92
C GLN A 93 4.47 13.52 9.05
N VAL A 94 3.53 14.25 9.64
CA VAL A 94 2.97 15.45 9.03
C VAL A 94 3.67 16.66 9.65
N LYS A 95 4.32 17.46 8.80
CA LYS A 95 4.96 18.73 9.18
C LYS A 95 4.56 19.81 8.18
N ASN A 96 4.09 20.95 8.67
CA ASN A 96 3.66 22.08 7.83
C ASN A 96 2.70 21.66 6.71
N ASN A 97 1.69 20.84 7.04
CA ASN A 97 0.71 20.28 6.11
C ASN A 97 1.29 19.37 5.01
N HIS A 98 2.50 18.86 5.20
CA HIS A 98 3.12 17.90 4.29
C HIS A 98 3.26 16.55 4.98
N LEU A 99 2.81 15.49 4.32
CA LEU A 99 3.09 14.11 4.73
C LEU A 99 4.46 13.72 4.19
N ILE A 100 5.37 13.35 5.09
CA ILE A 100 6.75 13.00 4.77
C ILE A 100 6.98 11.53 5.06
N GLY A 101 7.45 10.79 4.06
CA GLY A 101 7.75 9.36 4.15
C GLY A 101 8.06 8.78 2.77
N ARG A 102 8.64 7.56 2.73
CA ARG A 102 8.92 6.90 1.46
C ARG A 102 7.60 6.46 0.80
N GLY A 103 7.33 6.96 -0.40
CA GLY A 103 6.13 6.67 -1.16
C GLY A 103 4.95 7.64 -0.89
N ALA A 104 5.18 8.70 -0.14
CA ALA A 104 4.17 9.71 0.16
C ALA A 104 3.74 10.52 -1.07
#